data_4f0edc567655f9af4c3b5158b5574d5d
#
_entry.id   4f0edc567655f9af4c3b5158b5574d5d
#
_cell.length_a   1.000
_cell.length_b   1.000
_cell.length_c   1.000
_cell.angle_alpha   90.00
_cell.angle_beta   90.00
_cell.angle_gamma   90.00
#
_symmetry.space_group_name_H-M   'P 1'
#
loop_
_entity.id
_entity.type
_entity.pdbx_description
1 polymer ?
#
loop_
_entity_poly.entity_id
_entity_poly.type
_entity_poly.pdbx_seq_one_letter_code
_entity_poly.pdbx_strand_id
1 'polypeptide(L)'
;MKNLLTNPQPSQSDYINAIVKLGSRVYEAATVTPLQKMGKLSDRLHNNIWIKREDRQPVNSFKLRGAYAMISSLSDEQKQAGVIAASAGNHAQGVALSAKQLGLKALIVMPQNTPSI
;
A
#
# COMPACT_ATOMS: atom_id res chain seq x y z
N MET A 1 29.50 -3.68 -19.02
CA MET A 1 28.66 -3.78 -17.80
C MET A 1 28.49 -2.37 -17.24
N LYS A 2 27.35 -1.72 -17.49
CA LYS A 2 27.06 -0.40 -16.88
C LYS A 2 26.68 -0.61 -15.42
N ASN A 3 27.39 0.11 -14.52
CA ASN A 3 27.16 0.08 -13.08
C ASN A 3 25.70 0.44 -12.75
N LEU A 4 24.90 -0.54 -12.35
CA LEU A 4 23.51 -0.41 -11.92
C LEU A 4 23.37 0.13 -10.46
N LEU A 5 24.45 0.61 -9.83
CA LEU A 5 24.49 0.87 -8.40
C LEU A 5 24.68 2.35 -8.00
N THR A 6 24.42 3.30 -8.90
CA THR A 6 24.59 4.74 -8.56
C THR A 6 23.34 5.58 -8.83
N ASN A 7 22.14 5.07 -8.54
CA ASN A 7 21.04 6.00 -8.33
C ASN A 7 21.22 6.62 -6.93
N PRO A 8 21.39 7.95 -6.82
CA PRO A 8 21.45 8.59 -5.50
C PRO A 8 20.17 8.26 -4.74
N GLN A 9 20.31 7.83 -3.49
CA GLN A 9 19.16 7.58 -2.63
C GLN A 9 18.35 8.88 -2.52
N PRO A 10 17.02 8.81 -2.65
CA PRO A 10 16.19 9.99 -2.54
C PRO A 10 16.35 10.64 -1.16
N SER A 11 16.40 11.95 -1.13
CA SER A 11 16.49 12.70 0.12
C SER A 11 15.19 12.58 0.94
N GLN A 12 15.23 12.92 2.21
CA GLN A 12 14.04 12.94 3.07
C GLN A 12 12.95 13.88 2.52
N SER A 13 13.35 15.00 1.93
CA SER A 13 12.43 15.95 1.28
C SER A 13 11.75 15.35 0.04
N ASP A 14 12.45 14.51 -0.72
CA ASP A 14 11.87 13.84 -1.89
C ASP A 14 10.78 12.86 -1.49
N TYR A 15 10.96 12.11 -0.40
CA TYR A 15 9.93 11.24 0.15
C TYR A 15 8.71 12.02 0.62
N ILE A 16 8.89 13.12 1.35
CA ILE A 16 7.78 13.95 1.84
C ILE A 16 6.99 14.52 0.65
N ASN A 17 7.68 15.07 -0.34
CA ASN A 17 7.05 15.62 -1.53
C ASN A 17 6.28 14.56 -2.33
N ALA A 18 6.83 13.35 -2.45
CA ALA A 18 6.15 12.23 -3.10
C ALA A 18 4.88 11.81 -2.34
N ILE A 19 4.95 11.74 -1.01
CA ILE A 19 3.79 11.41 -0.16
C ILE A 19 2.68 12.46 -0.29
N VAL A 20 3.03 13.74 -0.22
CA VAL A 20 2.06 14.84 -0.38
C VAL A 20 1.41 14.82 -1.75
N LYS A 21 2.21 14.64 -2.80
CA LYS A 21 1.73 14.57 -4.19
C LYS A 21 0.76 13.42 -4.43
N LEU A 22 0.97 12.29 -3.77
CA LEU A 22 0.13 11.09 -3.90
C LEU A 22 -1.07 11.08 -2.95
N GLY A 23 -1.10 11.97 -1.96
CA GLY A 23 -2.07 11.94 -0.86
C GLY A 23 -3.51 11.95 -1.33
N SER A 24 -3.91 12.84 -2.22
CA SER A 24 -5.27 12.90 -2.77
C SER A 24 -5.64 11.65 -3.53
N ARG A 25 -4.74 11.15 -4.38
CA ARG A 25 -4.95 9.96 -5.21
C ARG A 25 -5.16 8.69 -4.38
N VAL A 26 -4.39 8.53 -3.31
CA VAL A 26 -4.52 7.35 -2.42
C VAL A 26 -5.92 7.27 -1.81
N TYR A 27 -6.54 8.40 -1.52
CA TYR A 27 -7.88 8.44 -0.94
C TYR A 27 -9.03 8.21 -1.92
N GLU A 28 -8.76 7.96 -3.18
CA GLU A 28 -9.74 7.40 -4.12
C GLU A 28 -10.08 5.95 -3.76
N ALA A 29 -9.14 5.22 -3.14
CA ALA A 29 -9.31 3.81 -2.75
C ALA A 29 -9.27 3.58 -1.23
N ALA A 30 -8.41 4.31 -0.53
CA ALA A 30 -8.22 4.16 0.90
C ALA A 30 -9.13 5.09 1.70
N THR A 31 -9.58 4.64 2.87
CA THR A 31 -10.32 5.47 3.82
C THR A 31 -9.38 6.21 4.75
N VAL A 32 -9.83 7.37 5.25
CA VAL A 32 -9.16 8.06 6.35
C VAL A 32 -9.43 7.30 7.63
N THR A 33 -8.44 6.54 8.09
CA THR A 33 -8.56 5.74 9.32
C THR A 33 -8.24 6.57 10.56
N PRO A 34 -8.89 6.31 11.71
CA PRO A 34 -8.63 7.06 12.93
C PRO A 34 -7.25 6.76 13.52
N LEU A 35 -6.72 7.75 14.24
CA LEU A 35 -5.60 7.57 15.15
C LEU A 35 -6.19 7.40 16.57
N GLN A 36 -5.98 6.24 17.18
CA GLN A 36 -6.59 5.83 18.44
C GLN A 36 -5.55 5.68 19.54
N LYS A 37 -5.78 6.30 20.70
CA LYS A 37 -4.91 6.11 21.87
C LYS A 37 -5.11 4.71 22.46
N MET A 38 -3.99 4.04 22.72
CA MET A 38 -3.95 2.73 23.38
C MET A 38 -3.76 2.92 24.89
N GLY A 39 -4.86 3.27 25.60
CA GLY A 39 -4.82 3.65 27.02
C GLY A 39 -4.09 2.61 27.89
N LYS A 40 -4.58 1.37 27.94
CA LYS A 40 -3.98 0.29 28.74
C LYS A 40 -2.51 0.05 28.43
N LEU A 41 -2.11 0.15 27.15
CA LEU A 41 -0.72 -0.03 26.76
C LEU A 41 0.13 1.18 27.12
N SER A 42 -0.41 2.36 26.99
CA SER A 42 0.21 3.62 27.40
C SER A 42 0.51 3.63 28.90
N ASP A 43 -0.45 3.24 29.72
CA ASP A 43 -0.32 3.16 31.17
C ASP A 43 0.75 2.11 31.58
N ARG A 44 0.70 0.92 30.98
CA ARG A 44 1.65 -0.15 31.25
C ARG A 44 3.09 0.20 30.92
N LEU A 45 3.29 0.97 29.84
CA LEU A 45 4.63 1.33 29.33
C LEU A 45 5.05 2.75 29.74
N HIS A 46 4.25 3.43 30.58
CA HIS A 46 4.51 4.82 31.00
C HIS A 46 4.81 5.76 29.82
N ASN A 47 4.04 5.60 28.69
CA ASN A 47 4.26 6.34 27.46
C ASN A 47 2.93 6.72 26.81
N ASN A 48 2.96 7.59 25.79
CA ASN A 48 1.78 7.88 24.97
C ASN A 48 1.83 7.08 23.69
N ILE A 49 1.05 5.99 23.64
CA ILE A 49 1.02 5.08 22.50
C ILE A 49 -0.29 5.26 21.73
N TRP A 50 -0.14 5.49 20.44
CA TRP A 50 -1.22 5.65 19.50
C TRP A 50 -1.11 4.64 18.36
N ILE A 51 -2.25 4.15 17.89
CA ILE A 51 -2.31 3.25 16.74
C ILE A 51 -3.11 3.90 15.61
N LYS A 52 -2.55 3.89 14.42
CA LYS A 52 -3.25 4.21 13.19
C LYS A 52 -4.01 2.97 12.74
N ARG A 53 -5.35 3.04 12.74
CA ARG A 53 -6.25 1.90 12.56
C ARG A 53 -6.36 1.47 11.10
N GLU A 54 -5.25 1.03 10.51
CA GLU A 54 -5.21 0.54 9.12
C GLU A 54 -5.89 -0.82 8.93
N ASP A 55 -6.20 -1.51 10.01
CA ASP A 55 -7.12 -2.66 10.05
C ASP A 55 -8.55 -2.31 9.60
N ARG A 56 -8.89 -1.02 9.55
CA ARG A 56 -10.19 -0.51 9.08
C ARG A 56 -10.20 -0.11 7.61
N GLN A 57 -9.15 -0.39 6.87
CA GLN A 57 -9.16 -0.24 5.41
C GLN A 57 -10.06 -1.30 4.76
N PRO A 58 -10.56 -1.08 3.53
CA PRO A 58 -11.40 -2.05 2.80
C PRO A 58 -10.80 -3.47 2.68
N VAL A 59 -9.47 -3.59 2.74
CA VAL A 59 -8.74 -4.87 2.74
C VAL A 59 -8.10 -5.17 4.11
N ASN A 60 -8.60 -4.56 5.17
CA ASN A 60 -8.14 -4.71 6.55
C ASN A 60 -6.61 -4.51 6.74
N SER A 61 -5.97 -3.71 5.89
CA SER A 61 -4.52 -3.53 5.91
C SER A 61 -4.08 -2.25 5.19
N PHE A 62 -2.96 -1.67 5.66
CA PHE A 62 -2.33 -0.50 5.04
C PHE A 62 -1.80 -0.74 3.61
N LYS A 63 -1.71 -1.99 3.18
CA LYS A 63 -1.13 -2.36 1.87
C LYS A 63 -1.88 -1.76 0.68
N LEU A 64 -3.15 -1.44 0.85
CA LEU A 64 -3.96 -0.77 -0.15
C LEU A 64 -3.35 0.58 -0.58
N ARG A 65 -2.82 1.35 0.36
CA ARG A 65 -2.24 2.68 0.08
C ARG A 65 -1.11 2.62 -0.94
N GLY A 66 -0.12 1.77 -0.68
CA GLY A 66 1.04 1.62 -1.57
C GLY A 66 0.68 0.95 -2.90
N ALA A 67 -0.19 -0.07 -2.87
CA ALA A 67 -0.65 -0.75 -4.08
C ALA A 67 -1.40 0.23 -5.00
N TYR A 68 -2.36 0.98 -4.46
CA TYR A 68 -3.12 1.95 -5.25
C TYR A 68 -2.25 3.09 -5.76
N ALA A 69 -1.37 3.65 -4.93
CA ALA A 69 -0.44 4.70 -5.33
C ALA A 69 0.43 4.26 -6.52
N MET A 70 0.98 3.06 -6.47
CA MET A 70 1.82 2.51 -7.54
C MET A 70 1.00 2.24 -8.81
N ILE A 71 -0.09 1.50 -8.71
CA ILE A 71 -0.88 1.06 -9.87
C ILE A 71 -1.54 2.26 -10.56
N SER A 72 -2.06 3.22 -9.81
CA SER A 72 -2.68 4.43 -10.37
C SER A 72 -1.69 5.33 -11.12
N SER A 73 -0.40 5.25 -10.79
CA SER A 73 0.67 6.03 -11.44
C SER A 73 1.24 5.40 -12.71
N LEU A 74 0.84 4.19 -13.06
CA LEU A 74 1.27 3.52 -14.28
C LEU A 74 0.80 4.27 -15.54
N SER A 75 1.58 4.18 -16.63
CA SER A 75 1.16 4.69 -17.94
C SER A 75 -0.04 3.90 -18.49
N ASP A 76 -0.74 4.44 -19.47
CA ASP A 76 -1.89 3.75 -20.06
C ASP A 76 -1.49 2.43 -20.73
N GLU A 77 -0.33 2.37 -21.35
CA GLU A 77 0.24 1.14 -21.91
C GLU A 77 0.48 0.08 -20.84
N GLN A 78 1.08 0.48 -19.71
CA GLN A 78 1.31 -0.40 -18.56
C GLN A 78 -0.01 -0.87 -17.93
N LYS A 79 -1.00 0.02 -17.85
CA LYS A 79 -2.35 -0.32 -17.37
C LYS A 79 -3.03 -1.34 -18.28
N GLN A 80 -2.92 -1.18 -19.61
CA GLN A 80 -3.46 -2.14 -20.58
C GLN A 80 -2.80 -3.53 -20.47
N ALA A 81 -1.50 -3.58 -20.23
CA ALA A 81 -0.78 -4.83 -20.01
C ALA A 81 -1.24 -5.54 -18.72
N GLY A 82 -1.73 -4.80 -17.74
CA GLY A 82 -2.13 -5.29 -16.43
C GLY A 82 -0.96 -5.37 -15.45
N VAL A 83 -1.22 -5.92 -14.27
CA VAL A 83 -0.24 -6.03 -13.20
C VAL A 83 -0.10 -7.47 -12.71
N ILE A 84 1.11 -7.82 -12.28
CA ILE A 84 1.41 -9.11 -11.65
C ILE A 84 2.01 -8.88 -10.27
N ALA A 85 1.61 -9.66 -9.28
CA ALA A 85 2.20 -9.64 -7.95
C ALA A 85 2.33 -11.05 -7.38
N ALA A 86 3.43 -11.32 -6.68
CA ALA A 86 3.65 -12.55 -5.93
C ALA A 86 3.39 -12.28 -4.44
N SER A 87 2.26 -12.74 -3.92
CA SER A 87 1.88 -12.56 -2.52
C SER A 87 0.69 -13.44 -2.15
N ALA A 88 0.72 -14.02 -0.95
CA ALA A 88 -0.38 -14.81 -0.37
C ALA A 88 -1.15 -14.06 0.74
N GLY A 89 -0.93 -12.78 0.92
CA GLY A 89 -1.50 -12.03 2.06
C GLY A 89 -1.99 -10.63 1.69
N ASN A 90 -1.85 -9.72 2.62
CA ASN A 90 -2.39 -8.36 2.54
C ASN A 90 -1.96 -7.58 1.28
N HIS A 91 -0.76 -7.85 0.74
CA HIS A 91 -0.33 -7.19 -0.50
C HIS A 91 -1.13 -7.69 -1.70
N ALA A 92 -1.41 -8.99 -1.78
CA ALA A 92 -2.28 -9.56 -2.82
C ALA A 92 -3.66 -8.89 -2.84
N GLN A 93 -4.27 -8.75 -1.67
CA GLN A 93 -5.58 -8.08 -1.51
C GLN A 93 -5.52 -6.61 -1.92
N GLY A 94 -4.46 -5.89 -1.51
CA GLY A 94 -4.26 -4.50 -1.90
C GLY A 94 -4.12 -4.32 -3.42
N VAL A 95 -3.34 -5.18 -4.07
CA VAL A 95 -3.18 -5.17 -5.54
C VAL A 95 -4.50 -5.53 -6.24
N ALA A 96 -5.18 -6.59 -5.80
CA ALA A 96 -6.42 -7.03 -6.40
C ALA A 96 -7.52 -5.95 -6.32
N LEU A 97 -7.71 -5.33 -5.15
CA LEU A 97 -8.69 -4.26 -5.00
C LEU A 97 -8.32 -3.03 -5.84
N SER A 98 -7.04 -2.63 -5.84
CA SER A 98 -6.56 -1.49 -6.63
C SER A 98 -6.78 -1.71 -8.13
N ALA A 99 -6.44 -2.90 -8.64
CA ALA A 99 -6.66 -3.25 -10.03
C ALA A 99 -8.16 -3.27 -10.38
N LYS A 100 -9.00 -3.83 -9.51
CA LYS A 100 -10.46 -3.83 -9.69
C LYS A 100 -11.02 -2.42 -9.80
N GLN A 101 -10.62 -1.51 -8.91
CA GLN A 101 -11.10 -0.12 -8.91
C GLN A 101 -10.65 0.67 -10.15
N LEU A 102 -9.46 0.37 -10.65
CA LEU A 102 -8.89 1.01 -11.84
C LEU A 102 -9.26 0.31 -13.16
N GLY A 103 -10.04 -0.77 -13.11
CA GLY A 103 -10.46 -1.51 -14.30
C GLY A 103 -9.34 -2.30 -14.98
N LEU A 104 -8.30 -2.71 -14.25
CA LEU A 104 -7.13 -3.39 -14.79
C LEU A 104 -7.18 -4.91 -14.57
N LYS A 105 -6.47 -5.64 -15.42
CA LYS A 105 -6.18 -7.05 -15.17
C LYS A 105 -5.09 -7.19 -14.11
N ALA A 106 -5.30 -8.08 -13.14
CA ALA A 106 -4.30 -8.43 -12.14
C ALA A 106 -4.12 -9.95 -12.08
N LEU A 107 -2.86 -10.37 -12.08
CA LEU A 107 -2.47 -11.76 -11.85
C LEU A 107 -1.76 -11.84 -10.50
N ILE A 108 -2.32 -12.62 -9.58
CA ILE A 108 -1.72 -12.86 -8.26
C ILE A 108 -1.12 -14.27 -8.24
N VAL A 109 0.19 -14.33 -8.08
CA VAL A 109 0.92 -15.60 -7.88
C VAL A 109 1.03 -15.86 -6.39
N MET A 110 0.55 -17.02 -5.94
CA MET A 110 0.59 -17.41 -4.54
C MET A 110 0.92 -18.89 -4.39
N PRO A 111 1.48 -19.32 -3.23
CA PRO A 111 1.72 -20.72 -2.95
C PRO A 111 0.42 -21.54 -2.97
N GLN A 112 0.52 -22.79 -3.40
CA GLN A 112 -0.64 -23.71 -3.49
C GLN A 112 -1.33 -23.95 -2.14
N ASN A 113 -0.57 -23.86 -1.05
CA ASN A 113 -1.07 -24.02 0.32
C ASN A 113 -1.58 -22.70 0.95
N THR A 114 -1.83 -21.68 0.15
CA THR A 114 -2.42 -20.43 0.66
C THR A 114 -3.82 -20.70 1.21
N PRO A 115 -4.13 -20.31 2.46
CA PRO A 115 -5.45 -20.49 3.03
C PRO A 115 -6.53 -19.76 2.24
N SER A 116 -7.70 -20.36 2.12
CA SER A 116 -8.91 -19.64 1.68
C SER A 116 -9.32 -18.64 2.75
N ILE A 117 -9.55 -17.40 2.34
CA ILE A 117 -9.98 -16.31 3.22
C ILE A 117 -11.48 -16.08 2.99
#